data_37e6f9f8828dc9c9b37e19a0ad88cd88
#
_entry.id   37e6f9f8828dc9c9b37e19a0ad88cd88
#
_cell.length_a   1.000
_cell.length_b   1.000
_cell.length_c   1.000
_cell.angle_alpha   90.00
_cell.angle_beta   90.00
_cell.angle_gamma   90.00
#
_symmetry.space_group_name_H-M   'P 1'
#
loop_
_entity.id
_entity.type
_entity.pdbx_description
1 polymer ?
#
loop_
_entity_poly.entity_id
_entity_poly.type
_entity_poly.pdbx_seq_one_letter_code
_entity_poly.pdbx_strand_id
1 'polypeptide(L)'
;MKRRTLLQAGTGAMLLASHTGISHAKADAPDRRKELYGLLGKLPPRNRKVSAELVSTEDRGAYTLEKLVLDLNGEEPAPAYFAKPKGATGRLPTVLFNHSHGGGYTIGKTEFLEGREYMGKPPYAEFLTSLGFNALCFDAWIFGERAKRTELDFFKDTLWHGRVLWGMMVYDSLKAVDYLVSRPDVDTSRLATVGMSMGSSTAQWAGALDPRLKVVVDICCLTDWHTLVEVGGLKGHGIYYYVPDLLNHFTTAQMNALIAPRAHLSLAGNLDALTPVAGLEKVDRELQSVYASAGHPENWKLLRYESAHLETPEMREAIRTWLVERL
;
A
#
# COMPACT_ATOMS: atom_id res chain seq x y z
N MET A 1 35.96 -58.64 -44.31
CA MET A 1 36.46 -57.52 -43.50
C MET A 1 35.38 -57.14 -42.50
N LYS A 2 35.57 -57.49 -41.21
CA LYS A 2 34.66 -57.26 -40.11
C LYS A 2 35.06 -55.98 -39.39
N ARG A 3 34.20 -54.93 -39.35
CA ARG A 3 34.40 -53.77 -38.50
C ARG A 3 33.64 -53.99 -37.18
N ARG A 4 34.43 -53.97 -36.09
CA ARG A 4 33.92 -54.00 -34.72
C ARG A 4 33.47 -52.62 -34.32
N THR A 5 32.25 -52.49 -33.83
CA THR A 5 31.70 -51.27 -33.20
C THR A 5 31.99 -51.34 -31.71
N LEU A 6 32.73 -50.36 -31.20
CA LEU A 6 32.95 -50.15 -29.77
C LEU A 6 31.75 -49.35 -29.22
N LEU A 7 31.09 -49.95 -28.24
CA LEU A 7 30.13 -49.23 -27.36
C LEU A 7 30.96 -48.50 -26.28
N GLN A 8 30.94 -47.19 -26.27
CA GLN A 8 31.36 -46.38 -25.13
C GLN A 8 30.13 -46.14 -24.21
N ALA A 9 30.21 -46.68 -22.99
CA ALA A 9 29.31 -46.35 -21.92
C ALA A 9 29.66 -44.97 -21.35
N GLY A 10 28.81 -44.00 -21.59
CA GLY A 10 28.91 -42.66 -20.95
C GLY A 10 28.24 -42.68 -19.60
N THR A 11 28.99 -42.65 -18.53
CA THR A 11 28.53 -42.37 -17.18
C THR A 11 28.08 -40.91 -17.10
N GLY A 12 26.76 -40.68 -17.09
CA GLY A 12 26.16 -39.40 -16.85
C GLY A 12 26.34 -39.00 -15.37
N ALA A 13 27.22 -38.07 -15.11
CA ALA A 13 27.29 -37.38 -13.83
C ALA A 13 26.08 -36.45 -13.71
N MET A 14 25.17 -36.81 -12.84
CA MET A 14 24.06 -35.97 -12.42
C MET A 14 24.63 -34.80 -11.56
N LEU A 15 24.81 -33.65 -12.18
CA LEU A 15 25.07 -32.41 -11.44
C LEU A 15 23.85 -32.05 -10.61
N LEU A 16 23.87 -32.41 -9.33
CA LEU A 16 23.01 -31.84 -8.33
C LEU A 16 23.33 -30.33 -8.25
N ALA A 17 22.51 -29.51 -8.88
CA ALA A 17 22.53 -28.07 -8.64
C ALA A 17 22.16 -27.83 -7.15
N SER A 18 23.20 -27.68 -6.33
CA SER A 18 23.06 -27.15 -4.99
C SER A 18 22.47 -25.75 -5.11
N HIS A 19 21.20 -25.61 -4.79
CA HIS A 19 20.61 -24.31 -4.51
C HIS A 19 21.32 -23.77 -3.27
N THR A 20 22.38 -23.01 -3.50
CA THR A 20 22.96 -22.16 -2.46
C THR A 20 21.88 -21.12 -2.12
N GLY A 21 21.09 -21.44 -1.09
CA GLY A 21 20.26 -20.45 -0.44
C GLY A 21 21.16 -19.27 -0.08
N ILE A 22 20.97 -18.14 -0.75
CA ILE A 22 21.62 -16.90 -0.39
C ILE A 22 21.09 -16.58 1.01
N SER A 23 21.90 -16.92 2.02
CA SER A 23 21.74 -16.44 3.38
C SER A 23 21.87 -14.91 3.31
N HIS A 24 20.77 -14.20 3.07
CA HIS A 24 20.73 -12.80 3.37
C HIS A 24 20.85 -12.71 4.90
N ALA A 25 22.04 -12.36 5.37
CA ALA A 25 22.23 -11.96 6.76
C ALA A 25 21.05 -11.03 7.10
N LYS A 26 20.35 -11.31 8.23
CA LYS A 26 19.21 -10.53 8.71
C LYS A 26 19.68 -9.08 8.89
N ALA A 27 19.62 -8.28 7.82
CA ALA A 27 19.76 -6.83 7.97
C ALA A 27 18.65 -6.38 8.92
N ASP A 28 18.98 -5.54 9.87
CA ASP A 28 18.01 -5.03 10.85
C ASP A 28 16.87 -4.31 10.11
N ALA A 29 15.64 -4.46 10.58
CA ALA A 29 14.47 -3.87 9.93
C ALA A 29 14.59 -2.34 9.68
N PRO A 30 15.20 -1.53 10.55
CA PRO A 30 15.52 -0.13 10.28
C PRO A 30 16.40 0.08 9.05
N ASP A 31 17.44 -0.74 8.86
CA ASP A 31 18.34 -0.63 7.71
C ASP A 31 17.63 -1.01 6.41
N ARG A 32 16.80 -2.05 6.44
CA ARG A 32 15.96 -2.42 5.28
C ARG A 32 14.94 -1.36 4.93
N ARG A 33 14.32 -0.66 5.92
CA ARG A 33 13.44 0.48 5.65
C ARG A 33 14.19 1.65 5.02
N LYS A 34 15.41 1.92 5.48
CA LYS A 34 16.25 2.97 4.90
C LYS A 34 16.62 2.63 3.46
N GLU A 35 16.97 1.38 3.17
CA GLU A 35 17.23 0.88 1.81
C GLU A 35 15.99 1.04 0.92
N LEU A 36 14.82 0.54 1.36
CA LEU A 36 13.56 0.66 0.63
C LEU A 36 13.21 2.13 0.34
N TYR A 37 13.36 3.00 1.34
CA TYR A 37 13.13 4.44 1.17
C TYR A 37 14.11 5.06 0.17
N GLY A 38 15.36 4.61 0.14
CA GLY A 38 16.40 5.07 -0.79
C GLY A 38 16.07 4.79 -2.26
N LEU A 39 15.31 3.73 -2.55
CA LEU A 39 14.86 3.39 -3.92
C LEU A 39 13.78 4.34 -4.45
N LEU A 40 13.15 5.13 -3.60
CA LEU A 40 12.08 6.05 -3.98
C LEU A 40 12.56 7.31 -4.72
N GLY A 41 13.86 7.38 -5.01
CA GLY A 41 14.45 8.47 -5.77
C GLY A 41 14.69 9.73 -4.94
N LYS A 42 14.84 10.84 -5.64
CA LYS A 42 15.11 12.14 -5.04
C LYS A 42 13.85 12.73 -4.43
N LEU A 43 13.76 12.76 -3.11
CA LEU A 43 12.60 13.23 -2.35
C LEU A 43 12.94 14.49 -1.54
N PRO A 44 11.95 15.29 -1.14
CA PRO A 44 12.15 16.37 -0.17
C PRO A 44 12.67 15.81 1.17
N PRO A 45 13.30 16.64 2.03
CA PRO A 45 13.81 16.20 3.33
C PRO A 45 12.72 15.52 4.18
N ARG A 46 12.97 14.30 4.69
CA ARG A 46 11.99 13.54 5.47
C ARG A 46 11.55 14.27 6.77
N ASN A 47 12.44 15.10 7.32
CA ASN A 47 12.18 15.91 8.53
C ASN A 47 11.49 17.25 8.25
N ARG A 48 11.07 17.53 6.99
CA ARG A 48 10.30 18.73 6.65
C ARG A 48 9.04 18.79 7.54
N LYS A 49 8.76 19.97 8.09
CA LYS A 49 7.51 20.23 8.83
C LYS A 49 6.33 20.20 7.87
N VAL A 50 5.22 19.65 8.34
CA VAL A 50 3.93 19.69 7.65
C VAL A 50 3.08 20.83 8.18
N SER A 51 2.23 21.40 7.34
CA SER A 51 1.20 22.35 7.75
C SER A 51 -0.12 22.04 7.04
N ALA A 52 -1.20 22.59 7.56
CA ALA A 52 -2.53 22.45 7.00
C ALA A 52 -3.27 23.79 7.10
N GLU A 53 -3.98 24.12 6.06
CA GLU A 53 -4.99 25.18 6.04
C GLU A 53 -6.37 24.54 6.13
N LEU A 54 -7.20 25.00 7.07
CA LEU A 54 -8.60 24.63 7.15
C LEU A 54 -9.42 25.54 6.21
N VAL A 55 -9.95 24.97 5.14
CA VAL A 55 -10.76 25.68 4.15
C VAL A 55 -12.20 25.82 4.63
N SER A 56 -12.80 24.73 5.12
CA SER A 56 -14.16 24.72 5.62
C SER A 56 -14.43 23.51 6.53
N THR A 57 -15.50 23.63 7.31
CA THR A 57 -16.05 22.52 8.09
C THR A 57 -17.52 22.35 7.73
N GLU A 58 -17.92 21.11 7.43
CA GLU A 58 -19.27 20.75 7.01
C GLU A 58 -19.88 19.72 7.98
N ASP A 59 -21.14 19.93 8.37
CA ASP A 59 -21.93 18.90 9.06
C ASP A 59 -22.51 17.94 8.03
N ARG A 60 -22.12 16.67 8.11
CA ARG A 60 -22.59 15.58 7.24
C ARG A 60 -23.58 14.63 7.96
N GLY A 61 -24.26 15.12 8.99
CA GLY A 61 -25.20 14.34 9.79
C GLY A 61 -24.51 13.41 10.78
N ALA A 62 -23.99 12.28 10.35
CA ALA A 62 -23.31 11.30 11.19
C ALA A 62 -21.87 11.71 11.56
N TYR A 63 -21.22 12.55 10.76
CA TYR A 63 -19.86 13.00 10.96
C TYR A 63 -19.66 14.47 10.54
N THR A 64 -18.58 15.06 11.01
CA THR A 64 -18.10 16.38 10.59
C THR A 64 -16.97 16.20 9.59
N LEU A 65 -17.00 16.95 8.49
CA LEU A 65 -15.98 16.94 7.45
C LEU A 65 -15.19 18.24 7.46
N GLU A 66 -13.89 18.17 7.68
CA GLU A 66 -12.95 19.26 7.45
C GLU A 66 -12.39 19.15 6.04
N LYS A 67 -12.51 20.22 5.24
CA LYS A 67 -11.78 20.38 3.97
C LYS A 67 -10.46 21.09 4.27
N LEU A 68 -9.38 20.48 3.87
CA LEU A 68 -8.02 20.92 4.19
C LEU A 68 -7.19 21.10 2.93
N VAL A 69 -6.18 21.95 3.01
CA VAL A 69 -5.06 21.99 2.09
C VAL A 69 -3.79 21.71 2.89
N LEU A 70 -3.13 20.58 2.59
CA LEU A 70 -1.93 20.15 3.30
C LEU A 70 -0.67 20.58 2.53
N ASP A 71 0.32 21.13 3.21
CA ASP A 71 1.69 21.26 2.72
C ASP A 71 2.50 20.04 3.18
N LEU A 72 2.52 18.99 2.36
CA LEU A 72 3.23 17.75 2.65
C LEU A 72 4.67 17.77 2.15
N ASN A 73 4.91 18.38 0.99
CA ASN A 73 6.18 18.25 0.26
C ASN A 73 6.87 19.59 -0.04
N GLY A 74 6.21 20.73 0.11
CA GLY A 74 6.73 22.07 -0.20
C GLY A 74 6.77 22.43 -1.68
N GLU A 75 6.17 21.59 -2.52
CA GLU A 75 6.17 21.76 -3.97
C GLU A 75 4.76 21.96 -4.52
N GLU A 76 3.83 21.13 -4.10
CA GLU A 76 2.44 21.20 -4.54
C GLU A 76 1.50 20.94 -3.36
N PRO A 77 0.51 21.85 -3.12
CA PRO A 77 -0.51 21.65 -2.11
C PRO A 77 -1.28 20.33 -2.34
N ALA A 78 -1.62 19.64 -1.25
CA ALA A 78 -2.41 18.43 -1.27
C ALA A 78 -3.79 18.66 -0.64
N PRO A 79 -4.83 18.90 -1.45
CA PRO A 79 -6.20 19.01 -0.96
C PRO A 79 -6.62 17.72 -0.27
N ALA A 80 -7.29 17.84 0.90
CA ALA A 80 -7.61 16.69 1.73
C ALA A 80 -8.98 16.83 2.41
N TYR A 81 -9.53 15.70 2.82
CA TYR A 81 -10.71 15.56 3.65
C TYR A 81 -10.35 14.87 4.96
N PHE A 82 -10.76 15.47 6.08
CA PHE A 82 -10.64 14.84 7.38
C PHE A 82 -12.05 14.69 7.98
N ALA A 83 -12.50 13.45 8.13
CA ALA A 83 -13.81 13.12 8.69
C ALA A 83 -13.66 12.72 10.16
N LYS A 84 -14.61 13.22 11.01
CA LYS A 84 -14.66 12.97 12.44
C LYS A 84 -16.06 12.51 12.84
N PRO A 85 -16.22 11.49 13.68
CA PRO A 85 -17.51 11.12 14.23
C PRO A 85 -18.15 12.31 14.94
N LYS A 86 -19.44 12.57 14.66
CA LYS A 86 -20.14 13.70 15.28
C LYS A 86 -20.28 13.51 16.79
N GLY A 87 -20.01 14.55 17.55
CA GLY A 87 -20.11 14.54 19.01
C GLY A 87 -19.00 13.77 19.74
N ALA A 88 -18.07 13.17 19.01
CA ALA A 88 -16.91 12.50 19.62
C ALA A 88 -15.96 13.52 20.26
N THR A 89 -15.48 13.21 21.45
CA THR A 89 -14.56 14.03 22.23
C THR A 89 -13.25 13.29 22.50
N GLY A 90 -12.19 14.04 22.74
CA GLY A 90 -10.87 13.49 23.02
C GLY A 90 -10.13 13.02 21.78
N ARG A 91 -9.13 12.15 22.00
CA ARG A 91 -8.28 11.59 20.94
C ARG A 91 -8.87 10.27 20.44
N LEU A 92 -9.06 10.17 19.13
CA LEU A 92 -9.64 8.99 18.51
C LEU A 92 -8.63 8.21 17.69
N PRO A 93 -8.81 6.89 17.56
CA PRO A 93 -8.11 6.10 16.53
C PRO A 93 -8.33 6.74 15.18
N THR A 94 -7.30 6.73 14.33
CA THR A 94 -7.36 7.46 13.06
C THR A 94 -6.83 6.62 11.92
N VAL A 95 -7.55 6.65 10.80
CA VAL A 95 -7.24 5.91 9.58
C VAL A 95 -6.79 6.87 8.49
N LEU A 96 -5.61 6.61 7.90
CA LEU A 96 -5.21 7.18 6.63
C LEU A 96 -5.82 6.33 5.51
N PHE A 97 -6.84 6.85 4.83
CA PHE A 97 -7.45 6.21 3.67
C PHE A 97 -6.76 6.67 2.40
N ASN A 98 -6.28 5.72 1.60
CA ASN A 98 -5.63 5.98 0.32
C ASN A 98 -6.59 5.63 -0.81
N HIS A 99 -6.92 6.62 -1.66
CA HIS A 99 -7.84 6.42 -2.77
C HIS A 99 -7.26 5.55 -3.88
N SER A 100 -8.13 4.95 -4.68
CA SER A 100 -7.77 4.11 -5.82
C SER A 100 -7.39 4.94 -7.06
N HIS A 101 -6.78 4.27 -8.05
CA HIS A 101 -6.56 4.84 -9.39
C HIS A 101 -7.83 4.77 -10.24
N GLY A 102 -8.31 3.55 -10.51
CA GLY A 102 -9.55 3.23 -11.23
C GLY A 102 -9.76 3.98 -12.54
N GLY A 103 -8.70 4.49 -13.21
CA GLY A 103 -8.78 5.30 -14.40
C GLY A 103 -9.38 6.71 -14.22
N GLY A 104 -9.75 7.07 -12.99
CA GLY A 104 -10.46 8.32 -12.68
C GLY A 104 -9.54 9.39 -12.10
N TYR A 105 -8.68 9.99 -12.93
CA TYR A 105 -7.72 10.99 -12.48
C TYR A 105 -8.33 12.21 -11.78
N THR A 106 -9.55 12.58 -12.12
CA THR A 106 -10.24 13.75 -11.54
C THR A 106 -10.97 13.44 -10.22
N ILE A 107 -11.00 12.17 -9.79
CA ILE A 107 -11.77 11.76 -8.60
C ILE A 107 -10.95 11.97 -7.32
N GLY A 108 -9.74 11.37 -7.23
CA GLY A 108 -8.88 11.54 -6.07
C GLY A 108 -9.59 11.30 -4.74
N LYS A 109 -9.44 12.23 -3.80
CA LYS A 109 -10.02 12.18 -2.47
C LYS A 109 -11.56 12.16 -2.43
N THR A 110 -12.25 12.53 -3.53
CA THR A 110 -13.72 12.49 -3.54
C THR A 110 -14.25 11.06 -3.46
N GLU A 111 -13.45 10.06 -3.86
CA GLU A 111 -13.74 8.64 -3.63
C GLU A 111 -14.05 8.34 -2.16
N PHE A 112 -13.40 9.01 -1.22
CA PHE A 112 -13.61 8.84 0.20
C PHE A 112 -15.04 9.20 0.66
N LEU A 113 -15.66 10.19 0.00
CA LEU A 113 -17.01 10.68 0.31
C LEU A 113 -18.11 10.01 -0.54
N GLU A 114 -17.79 9.66 -1.78
CA GLU A 114 -18.78 9.23 -2.77
C GLU A 114 -18.67 7.73 -3.07
N GLY A 115 -17.52 7.12 -2.77
CA GLY A 115 -17.21 5.75 -3.14
C GLY A 115 -16.99 5.57 -4.63
N ARG A 116 -16.92 4.32 -5.07
CA ARG A 116 -16.82 3.89 -6.46
C ARG A 116 -17.73 2.67 -6.66
N GLU A 117 -18.08 2.37 -7.91
CA GLU A 117 -18.93 1.21 -8.23
C GLU A 117 -18.33 -0.14 -7.79
N TYR A 118 -17.00 -0.25 -7.79
CA TYR A 118 -16.27 -1.44 -7.36
C TYR A 118 -15.92 -1.46 -5.87
N MET A 119 -16.42 -0.51 -5.10
CA MET A 119 -16.19 -0.41 -3.64
C MET A 119 -17.47 -0.70 -2.86
N GLY A 120 -17.29 -1.26 -1.66
CA GLY A 120 -18.40 -1.49 -0.72
C GLY A 120 -19.09 -0.19 -0.28
N LYS A 121 -20.31 -0.30 0.18
CA LYS A 121 -21.08 0.82 0.73
C LYS A 121 -21.29 0.62 2.24
N PRO A 122 -21.44 1.73 3.01
CA PRO A 122 -21.34 3.13 2.61
C PRO A 122 -19.89 3.52 2.22
N PRO A 123 -19.68 4.77 1.65
CA PRO A 123 -18.34 5.30 1.38
C PRO A 123 -17.46 5.32 2.63
N TYR A 124 -16.11 5.34 2.45
CA TYR A 124 -15.18 5.14 3.56
C TYR A 124 -15.22 6.24 4.63
N ALA A 125 -15.59 7.48 4.30
CA ALA A 125 -15.79 8.52 5.31
C ALA A 125 -16.87 8.14 6.30
N GLU A 126 -18.04 7.73 5.80
CA GLU A 126 -19.17 7.29 6.64
C GLU A 126 -18.86 5.97 7.35
N PHE A 127 -18.28 5.00 6.63
CA PHE A 127 -17.92 3.70 7.18
C PHE A 127 -16.96 3.82 8.37
N LEU A 128 -15.83 4.52 8.21
CA LEU A 128 -14.82 4.64 9.25
C LEU A 128 -15.31 5.47 10.45
N THR A 129 -16.04 6.56 10.19
CA THR A 129 -16.60 7.38 11.27
C THR A 129 -17.71 6.66 12.03
N SER A 130 -18.47 5.77 11.39
CA SER A 130 -19.47 4.93 12.08
C SER A 130 -18.83 3.92 13.05
N LEU A 131 -17.56 3.59 12.85
CA LEU A 131 -16.76 2.75 13.77
C LEU A 131 -16.14 3.56 14.92
N GLY A 132 -16.33 4.88 14.96
CA GLY A 132 -15.74 5.75 15.96
C GLY A 132 -14.34 6.24 15.63
N PHE A 133 -13.87 6.10 14.39
CA PHE A 133 -12.54 6.51 13.96
C PHE A 133 -12.56 7.86 13.25
N ASN A 134 -11.52 8.67 13.45
CA ASN A 134 -11.21 9.73 12.50
C ASN A 134 -10.65 9.10 11.22
N ALA A 135 -10.80 9.81 10.10
CA ALA A 135 -10.21 9.37 8.84
C ALA A 135 -9.73 10.55 7.98
N LEU A 136 -8.55 10.41 7.40
CA LEU A 136 -7.94 11.36 6.46
C LEU A 136 -7.83 10.73 5.09
N CYS A 137 -8.22 11.48 4.05
CA CYS A 137 -7.91 11.17 2.65
C CYS A 137 -7.45 12.44 1.94
N PHE A 138 -6.42 12.35 1.11
CA PHE A 138 -5.92 13.48 0.33
C PHE A 138 -5.73 13.10 -1.14
N ASP A 139 -5.69 14.10 -2.03
CA ASP A 139 -5.37 13.87 -3.43
C ASP A 139 -3.91 13.47 -3.59
N ALA A 140 -3.65 12.26 -4.09
CA ALA A 140 -2.32 11.86 -4.51
C ALA A 140 -1.84 12.70 -5.70
N TRP A 141 -0.53 12.71 -5.99
CA TRP A 141 0.02 13.36 -7.18
C TRP A 141 -0.75 12.92 -8.41
N ILE A 142 -1.06 13.86 -9.30
CA ILE A 142 -1.80 13.66 -10.57
C ILE A 142 -3.28 13.26 -10.43
N PHE A 143 -3.85 13.27 -9.21
CA PHE A 143 -5.26 12.96 -8.98
C PHE A 143 -6.03 14.12 -8.37
N GLY A 144 -7.37 14.10 -8.53
CA GLY A 144 -8.28 15.08 -7.96
C GLY A 144 -7.94 16.50 -8.41
N GLU A 145 -7.81 17.42 -7.48
CA GLU A 145 -7.42 18.81 -7.75
C GLU A 145 -5.94 18.97 -8.17
N ARG A 146 -5.15 17.90 -8.04
CA ARG A 146 -3.75 17.83 -8.51
C ARG A 146 -3.62 17.22 -9.92
N ALA A 147 -4.72 16.89 -10.59
CA ALA A 147 -4.75 16.33 -11.95
C ALA A 147 -4.47 17.39 -13.03
N LYS A 148 -3.35 18.11 -12.94
CA LYS A 148 -2.96 19.20 -13.85
C LYS A 148 -2.17 18.72 -15.06
N ARG A 149 -1.63 17.51 -15.02
CA ARG A 149 -0.81 16.89 -16.06
C ARG A 149 -1.22 15.44 -16.21
N THR A 150 -0.95 14.85 -17.38
CA THR A 150 -1.14 13.41 -17.56
C THR A 150 -0.12 12.62 -16.73
N GLU A 151 -0.49 11.42 -16.31
CA GLU A 151 0.40 10.51 -15.59
C GLU A 151 1.70 10.28 -16.36
N LEU A 152 1.59 10.02 -17.67
CA LEU A 152 2.76 9.71 -18.50
C LEU A 152 3.71 10.90 -18.63
N ASP A 153 3.19 12.14 -18.81
CA ASP A 153 4.03 13.34 -18.89
C ASP A 153 4.72 13.62 -17.55
N PHE A 154 3.98 13.47 -16.46
CA PHE A 154 4.54 13.68 -15.13
C PHE A 154 5.60 12.63 -14.80
N PHE A 155 5.35 11.36 -15.13
CA PHE A 155 6.30 10.26 -14.95
C PHE A 155 7.59 10.51 -15.73
N LYS A 156 7.52 10.91 -17.01
CA LYS A 156 8.70 11.21 -17.84
C LYS A 156 9.51 12.36 -17.27
N ASP A 157 8.85 13.42 -16.83
CA ASP A 157 9.49 14.58 -16.21
C ASP A 157 10.20 14.22 -14.91
N THR A 158 9.58 13.42 -14.05
CA THR A 158 10.20 12.98 -12.80
C THR A 158 11.48 12.17 -13.04
N LEU A 159 11.52 11.31 -14.07
CA LEU A 159 12.71 10.54 -14.42
C LEU A 159 13.89 11.45 -14.78
N TRP A 160 13.68 12.50 -15.56
CA TRP A 160 14.77 13.44 -15.91
C TRP A 160 15.35 14.17 -14.70
N HIS A 161 14.55 14.34 -13.64
CA HIS A 161 14.97 14.97 -12.40
C HIS A 161 15.55 13.99 -11.35
N GLY A 162 15.66 12.69 -11.70
CA GLY A 162 16.11 11.65 -10.78
C GLY A 162 15.10 11.36 -9.68
N ARG A 163 13.82 11.56 -9.99
CA ARG A 163 12.66 11.32 -9.12
C ARG A 163 11.90 10.08 -9.58
N VAL A 164 11.16 9.52 -8.67
CA VAL A 164 10.24 8.40 -8.94
C VAL A 164 8.84 8.86 -8.57
N LEU A 165 7.90 8.79 -9.52
CA LEU A 165 6.51 9.23 -9.26
C LEU A 165 5.92 8.50 -8.05
N TRP A 166 6.11 7.17 -7.99
CA TRP A 166 5.68 6.38 -6.85
C TRP A 166 6.32 6.86 -5.53
N GLY A 167 7.60 7.20 -5.57
CA GLY A 167 8.31 7.74 -4.42
C GLY A 167 7.69 9.04 -3.90
N MET A 168 7.27 9.93 -4.80
CA MET A 168 6.60 11.18 -4.42
C MET A 168 5.23 10.92 -3.79
N MET A 169 4.46 9.95 -4.31
CA MET A 169 3.16 9.54 -3.76
C MET A 169 3.32 8.91 -2.37
N VAL A 170 4.27 8.00 -2.20
CA VAL A 170 4.59 7.38 -0.90
C VAL A 170 5.10 8.42 0.09
N TYR A 171 5.97 9.35 -0.35
CA TYR A 171 6.45 10.45 0.50
C TYR A 171 5.28 11.27 1.07
N ASP A 172 4.33 11.67 0.24
CA ASP A 172 3.16 12.44 0.70
C ASP A 172 2.33 11.63 1.72
N SER A 173 2.18 10.31 1.54
CA SER A 173 1.50 9.45 2.52
C SER A 173 2.23 9.40 3.86
N LEU A 174 3.58 9.30 3.85
CA LEU A 174 4.38 9.36 5.07
C LEU A 174 4.26 10.73 5.77
N LYS A 175 4.16 11.80 4.99
CA LYS A 175 3.97 13.17 5.52
C LYS A 175 2.54 13.40 6.02
N ALA A 176 1.55 12.72 5.43
CA ALA A 176 0.18 12.71 5.95
C ALA A 176 0.13 12.02 7.34
N VAL A 177 0.92 10.98 7.58
CA VAL A 177 1.09 10.41 8.94
C VAL A 177 1.72 11.43 9.89
N ASP A 178 2.73 12.21 9.46
CA ASP A 178 3.30 13.29 10.28
C ASP A 178 2.23 14.34 10.65
N TYR A 179 1.35 14.69 9.70
CA TYR A 179 0.21 15.58 9.97
C TYR A 179 -0.75 14.98 10.99
N LEU A 180 -1.15 13.71 10.83
CA LEU A 180 -2.04 13.04 11.78
C LEU A 180 -1.46 13.05 13.19
N VAL A 181 -0.17 12.76 13.33
CA VAL A 181 0.52 12.78 14.64
C VAL A 181 0.55 14.18 15.27
N SER A 182 0.51 15.23 14.47
CA SER A 182 0.51 16.62 14.98
C SER A 182 -0.85 17.11 15.47
N ARG A 183 -1.94 16.38 15.15
CA ARG A 183 -3.31 16.79 15.50
C ARG A 183 -3.64 16.48 16.97
N PRO A 184 -4.31 17.41 17.67
CA PRO A 184 -4.68 17.22 19.08
C PRO A 184 -5.81 16.20 19.29
N ASP A 185 -6.62 15.92 18.25
CA ASP A 185 -7.77 15.01 18.28
C ASP A 185 -7.45 13.59 17.75
N VAL A 186 -6.18 13.30 17.49
CA VAL A 186 -5.69 12.00 17.03
C VAL A 186 -5.00 11.24 18.15
N ASP A 187 -5.38 9.98 18.35
CA ASP A 187 -4.63 9.04 19.17
C ASP A 187 -3.46 8.45 18.37
N THR A 188 -2.28 8.96 18.63
CA THR A 188 -1.07 8.59 17.90
C THR A 188 -0.59 7.16 18.14
N SER A 189 -1.14 6.49 19.16
CA SER A 189 -0.88 5.07 19.43
C SER A 189 -1.78 4.13 18.63
N ARG A 190 -2.87 4.65 18.03
CA ARG A 190 -3.90 3.92 17.28
C ARG A 190 -4.09 4.48 15.88
N LEU A 191 -3.04 4.35 15.05
CA LEU A 191 -3.04 4.77 13.65
C LEU A 191 -3.12 3.55 12.73
N ALA A 192 -3.97 3.64 11.72
CA ALA A 192 -4.07 2.66 10.65
C ALA A 192 -3.94 3.29 9.27
N THR A 193 -3.68 2.46 8.27
CA THR A 193 -3.82 2.81 6.86
C THR A 193 -4.67 1.77 6.14
N VAL A 194 -5.55 2.25 5.27
CA VAL A 194 -6.46 1.43 4.45
C VAL A 194 -6.43 1.95 3.03
N GLY A 195 -6.52 1.08 2.04
CA GLY A 195 -6.66 1.51 0.66
C GLY A 195 -7.02 0.37 -0.28
N MET A 196 -7.58 0.74 -1.43
CA MET A 196 -7.93 -0.18 -2.49
C MET A 196 -7.12 0.09 -3.76
N SER A 197 -6.71 -0.96 -4.49
CA SER A 197 -6.00 -0.84 -5.77
C SER A 197 -4.69 -0.05 -5.61
N MET A 198 -4.51 1.09 -6.27
CA MET A 198 -3.40 2.01 -6.02
C MET A 198 -3.28 2.36 -4.53
N GLY A 199 -4.41 2.62 -3.87
CA GLY A 199 -4.46 2.89 -2.44
C GLY A 199 -3.99 1.70 -1.58
N SER A 200 -4.25 0.46 -2.02
CA SER A 200 -3.72 -0.77 -1.41
C SER A 200 -2.19 -0.77 -1.43
N SER A 201 -1.60 -0.56 -2.61
CA SER A 201 -0.14 -0.46 -2.73
C SER A 201 0.42 0.67 -1.87
N THR A 202 -0.26 1.82 -1.83
CA THR A 202 0.14 2.96 -0.98
C THR A 202 0.10 2.57 0.50
N ALA A 203 -0.94 1.85 0.95
CA ALA A 203 -1.06 1.40 2.33
C ALA A 203 0.07 0.41 2.71
N GLN A 204 0.40 -0.54 1.82
CA GLN A 204 1.52 -1.47 2.01
C GLN A 204 2.85 -0.72 2.17
N TRP A 205 3.17 0.20 1.25
CA TRP A 205 4.42 0.97 1.30
C TRP A 205 4.49 1.89 2.51
N ALA A 206 3.40 2.60 2.83
CA ALA A 206 3.34 3.44 4.02
C ALA A 206 3.50 2.60 5.30
N GLY A 207 2.82 1.46 5.39
CA GLY A 207 2.96 0.51 6.49
C GLY A 207 4.37 -0.05 6.63
N ALA A 208 5.02 -0.42 5.52
CA ALA A 208 6.40 -0.91 5.53
C ALA A 208 7.40 0.15 6.02
N LEU A 209 7.22 1.42 5.62
CA LEU A 209 8.16 2.51 5.90
C LEU A 209 7.88 3.25 7.21
N ASP A 210 6.63 3.27 7.70
CA ASP A 210 6.27 4.01 8.91
C ASP A 210 5.73 3.10 10.03
N PRO A 211 6.53 2.81 11.06
CA PRO A 211 6.13 1.93 12.16
C PRO A 211 5.06 2.53 13.09
N ARG A 212 4.69 3.81 12.93
CA ARG A 212 3.60 4.44 13.67
C ARG A 212 2.23 3.92 13.22
N LEU A 213 2.10 3.44 11.98
CA LEU A 213 0.92 2.76 11.48
C LEU A 213 0.84 1.36 12.10
N LYS A 214 -0.09 1.15 13.01
CA LYS A 214 -0.24 -0.10 13.78
C LYS A 214 -1.02 -1.17 13.04
N VAL A 215 -1.93 -0.73 12.17
CA VAL A 215 -2.77 -1.60 11.36
C VAL A 215 -2.67 -1.19 9.90
N VAL A 216 -2.45 -2.18 9.03
CA VAL A 216 -2.43 -2.01 7.58
C VAL A 216 -3.52 -2.87 6.99
N VAL A 217 -4.35 -2.30 6.13
CA VAL A 217 -5.36 -3.02 5.35
C VAL A 217 -5.20 -2.67 3.89
N ASP A 218 -4.98 -3.67 3.07
CA ASP A 218 -4.85 -3.52 1.63
C ASP A 218 -5.90 -4.36 0.89
N ILE A 219 -6.51 -3.77 -0.15
CA ILE A 219 -7.64 -4.35 -0.87
C ILE A 219 -7.30 -4.40 -2.36
N CYS A 220 -7.27 -5.62 -2.92
CA CYS A 220 -7.13 -5.86 -4.36
C CYS A 220 -5.89 -5.23 -5.01
N CYS A 221 -4.70 -5.38 -4.43
CA CYS A 221 -3.45 -5.06 -5.14
C CYS A 221 -2.19 -5.73 -4.55
N LEU A 222 -2.32 -6.63 -3.58
CA LEU A 222 -1.18 -7.47 -3.22
C LEU A 222 -0.85 -8.39 -4.40
N THR A 223 0.38 -8.31 -4.92
CA THR A 223 0.83 -9.19 -6.01
C THR A 223 2.32 -9.47 -5.89
N ASP A 224 2.75 -10.69 -6.21
CA ASP A 224 4.18 -10.98 -6.35
C ASP A 224 4.70 -10.36 -7.65
N TRP A 225 5.61 -9.41 -7.54
CA TRP A 225 6.12 -8.66 -8.68
C TRP A 225 6.87 -9.55 -9.69
N HIS A 226 7.58 -10.59 -9.24
CA HIS A 226 8.26 -11.53 -10.15
C HIS A 226 7.24 -12.34 -10.93
N THR A 227 6.23 -12.90 -10.26
CA THR A 227 5.13 -13.61 -10.92
C THR A 227 4.41 -12.70 -11.91
N LEU A 228 4.18 -11.42 -11.55
CA LEU A 228 3.55 -10.45 -12.44
C LEU A 228 4.35 -10.23 -13.73
N VAL A 229 5.69 -10.18 -13.64
CA VAL A 229 6.59 -10.12 -14.80
C VAL A 229 6.49 -11.40 -15.64
N GLU A 230 6.59 -12.56 -14.99
CA GLU A 230 6.57 -13.89 -15.63
C GLU A 230 5.28 -14.13 -16.44
N VAL A 231 4.13 -13.71 -15.92
CA VAL A 231 2.84 -13.87 -16.63
C VAL A 231 2.52 -12.75 -17.63
N GLY A 232 3.42 -11.77 -17.80
CA GLY A 232 3.17 -10.63 -18.69
C GLY A 232 2.10 -9.66 -18.19
N GLY A 233 1.86 -9.60 -16.88
CA GLY A 233 0.80 -8.82 -16.24
C GLY A 233 1.08 -7.33 -16.09
N LEU A 234 2.30 -6.86 -16.39
CA LEU A 234 2.73 -5.47 -16.15
C LEU A 234 1.81 -4.43 -16.81
N LYS A 235 1.29 -4.73 -18.00
CA LYS A 235 0.39 -3.83 -18.75
C LYS A 235 -0.92 -3.50 -18.03
N GLY A 236 -1.30 -4.28 -17.02
CA GLY A 236 -2.50 -4.07 -16.22
C GLY A 236 -2.32 -2.99 -15.15
N HIS A 237 -1.08 -2.62 -14.85
CA HIS A 237 -0.75 -1.63 -13.82
C HIS A 237 -0.35 -0.29 -14.44
N GLY A 238 -0.74 0.82 -13.80
CA GLY A 238 -0.36 2.17 -14.23
C GLY A 238 1.15 2.41 -14.12
N ILE A 239 1.67 3.31 -14.95
CA ILE A 239 3.11 3.60 -14.99
C ILE A 239 3.63 4.21 -13.68
N TYR A 240 2.76 4.82 -12.88
CA TYR A 240 3.10 5.41 -11.58
C TYR A 240 3.76 4.42 -10.61
N TYR A 241 3.39 3.14 -10.73
CA TYR A 241 3.67 2.06 -9.79
C TYR A 241 5.14 1.59 -9.77
N TYR A 242 5.89 1.90 -10.82
CA TYR A 242 7.20 1.32 -11.05
C TYR A 242 8.32 2.09 -10.35
N VAL A 243 9.10 1.38 -9.54
CA VAL A 243 10.28 1.88 -8.85
C VAL A 243 11.52 1.26 -9.51
N PRO A 244 12.43 2.08 -10.06
CA PRO A 244 13.67 1.56 -10.65
C PRO A 244 14.45 0.70 -9.66
N ASP A 245 15.04 -0.38 -10.16
CA ASP A 245 15.92 -1.30 -9.42
C ASP A 245 15.28 -2.07 -8.25
N LEU A 246 13.97 -1.88 -8.00
CA LEU A 246 13.28 -2.48 -6.85
C LEU A 246 13.48 -3.99 -6.74
N LEU A 247 13.37 -4.72 -7.85
CA LEU A 247 13.39 -6.19 -7.84
C LEU A 247 14.80 -6.79 -7.61
N ASN A 248 15.86 -5.99 -7.70
CA ASN A 248 17.21 -6.39 -7.31
C ASN A 248 17.43 -6.28 -5.79
N HIS A 249 16.53 -5.58 -5.07
CA HIS A 249 16.65 -5.32 -3.64
C HIS A 249 15.54 -5.97 -2.80
N PHE A 250 14.31 -6.01 -3.33
CA PHE A 250 13.14 -6.49 -2.60
C PHE A 250 12.23 -7.36 -3.47
N THR A 251 11.75 -8.47 -2.88
CA THR A 251 10.52 -9.11 -3.32
C THR A 251 9.32 -8.41 -2.65
N THR A 252 8.10 -8.68 -3.16
CA THR A 252 6.87 -8.21 -2.54
C THR A 252 6.77 -8.65 -1.08
N ALA A 253 7.09 -9.91 -0.79
CA ALA A 253 7.05 -10.44 0.56
C ALA A 253 8.10 -9.76 1.47
N GLN A 254 9.32 -9.52 1.00
CA GLN A 254 10.36 -8.83 1.77
C GLN A 254 9.97 -7.40 2.12
N MET A 255 9.33 -6.68 1.21
CA MET A 255 8.82 -5.33 1.49
C MET A 255 7.71 -5.38 2.53
N ASN A 256 6.71 -6.26 2.38
CA ASN A 256 5.61 -6.38 3.32
C ASN A 256 6.04 -6.98 4.68
N ALA A 257 7.12 -7.76 4.73
CA ALA A 257 7.73 -8.26 5.98
C ALA A 257 8.18 -7.11 6.92
N LEU A 258 8.43 -5.92 6.39
CA LEU A 258 8.74 -4.73 7.20
C LEU A 258 7.53 -4.25 8.03
N ILE A 259 6.32 -4.71 7.72
CA ILE A 259 5.13 -4.41 8.53
C ILE A 259 5.12 -5.26 9.80
N ALA A 260 5.61 -6.50 9.75
CA ALA A 260 5.65 -7.38 10.91
C ALA A 260 6.39 -6.75 12.11
N PRO A 261 5.95 -7.03 13.37
CA PRO A 261 4.83 -7.89 13.76
C PRO A 261 3.46 -7.17 13.83
N ARG A 262 3.34 -5.97 13.28
CA ARG A 262 2.09 -5.18 13.28
C ARG A 262 1.00 -5.85 12.47
N ALA A 263 -0.26 -5.53 12.76
CA ALA A 263 -1.40 -6.14 12.10
C ALA A 263 -1.49 -5.76 10.61
N HIS A 264 -1.58 -6.76 9.74
CA HIS A 264 -1.69 -6.60 8.29
C HIS A 264 -2.75 -7.56 7.73
N LEU A 265 -3.81 -6.98 7.17
CA LEU A 265 -4.87 -7.68 6.47
C LEU A 265 -4.80 -7.37 4.99
N SER A 266 -4.66 -8.39 4.16
CA SER A 266 -4.76 -8.29 2.71
C SER A 266 -6.02 -9.00 2.22
N LEU A 267 -6.74 -8.38 1.31
CA LEU A 267 -7.99 -8.86 0.73
C LEU A 267 -7.84 -8.93 -0.78
N ALA A 268 -8.09 -10.09 -1.38
CA ALA A 268 -7.86 -10.31 -2.80
C ALA A 268 -8.99 -11.09 -3.47
N GLY A 269 -9.26 -10.80 -4.74
CA GLY A 269 -10.14 -11.57 -5.60
C GLY A 269 -9.37 -12.66 -6.36
N ASN A 270 -9.86 -13.90 -6.36
CA ASN A 270 -9.27 -14.98 -7.15
C ASN A 270 -9.42 -14.78 -8.66
N LEU A 271 -10.39 -13.95 -9.08
CA LEU A 271 -10.66 -13.62 -10.48
C LEU A 271 -10.08 -12.25 -10.88
N ASP A 272 -9.28 -11.63 -10.01
CA ASP A 272 -8.62 -10.37 -10.28
C ASP A 272 -7.40 -10.57 -11.20
N ALA A 273 -7.51 -10.11 -12.44
CA ALA A 273 -6.43 -10.23 -13.43
C ALA A 273 -5.16 -9.42 -13.07
N LEU A 274 -5.26 -8.46 -12.14
CA LEU A 274 -4.13 -7.64 -11.69
C LEU A 274 -3.26 -8.34 -10.65
N THR A 275 -3.80 -9.39 -10.00
CA THR A 275 -3.13 -10.08 -8.87
C THR A 275 -3.15 -11.59 -9.08
N PRO A 276 -2.25 -12.16 -9.92
CA PRO A 276 -2.24 -13.58 -10.23
C PRO A 276 -2.22 -14.46 -8.96
N VAL A 277 -3.12 -15.44 -8.89
CA VAL A 277 -3.31 -16.32 -7.72
C VAL A 277 -2.00 -16.99 -7.27
N ALA A 278 -1.18 -17.47 -8.21
CA ALA A 278 0.12 -18.06 -7.87
C ALA A 278 1.06 -17.10 -7.14
N GLY A 279 1.02 -15.80 -7.50
CA GLY A 279 1.76 -14.75 -6.82
C GLY A 279 1.22 -14.48 -5.41
N LEU A 280 -0.10 -14.45 -5.25
CA LEU A 280 -0.74 -14.32 -3.93
C LEU A 280 -0.33 -15.45 -2.99
N GLU A 281 -0.39 -16.70 -3.46
CA GLU A 281 -0.01 -17.87 -2.68
C GLU A 281 1.47 -17.89 -2.27
N LYS A 282 2.34 -17.38 -3.14
CA LYS A 282 3.78 -17.24 -2.84
C LYS A 282 4.00 -16.22 -1.73
N VAL A 283 3.45 -15.02 -1.86
CA VAL A 283 3.58 -13.95 -0.85
C VAL A 283 2.96 -14.38 0.48
N ASP A 284 1.80 -15.04 0.46
CA ASP A 284 1.12 -15.52 1.67
C ASP A 284 1.99 -16.51 2.46
N ARG A 285 2.54 -17.54 1.80
CA ARG A 285 3.42 -18.52 2.47
C ARG A 285 4.64 -17.85 3.11
N GLU A 286 5.26 -16.90 2.40
CA GLU A 286 6.42 -16.20 2.92
C GLU A 286 6.06 -15.33 4.13
N LEU A 287 4.96 -14.57 4.07
CA LEU A 287 4.53 -13.71 5.18
C LEU A 287 4.01 -14.51 6.38
N GLN A 288 3.32 -15.62 6.18
CA GLN A 288 2.97 -16.54 7.29
C GLN A 288 4.22 -16.97 8.06
N SER A 289 5.30 -17.33 7.35
CA SER A 289 6.57 -17.70 7.99
C SER A 289 7.20 -16.53 8.75
N VAL A 290 7.17 -15.32 8.18
CA VAL A 290 7.70 -14.10 8.82
C VAL A 290 6.96 -13.79 10.10
N TYR A 291 5.62 -13.77 10.07
CA TYR A 291 4.80 -13.44 11.24
C TYR A 291 4.87 -14.51 12.32
N ALA A 292 4.92 -15.80 11.94
CA ALA A 292 5.17 -16.89 12.88
C ALA A 292 6.53 -16.75 13.56
N SER A 293 7.59 -16.43 12.81
CA SER A 293 8.93 -16.21 13.35
C SER A 293 9.03 -14.98 14.25
N ALA A 294 8.14 -13.99 14.01
CA ALA A 294 8.02 -12.80 14.87
C ALA A 294 7.17 -13.03 16.13
N GLY A 295 6.56 -14.23 16.29
CA GLY A 295 5.72 -14.59 17.43
C GLY A 295 4.29 -14.06 17.37
N HIS A 296 3.84 -13.56 16.22
CA HIS A 296 2.53 -12.93 16.03
C HIS A 296 1.84 -13.45 14.75
N PRO A 297 1.66 -14.77 14.58
CA PRO A 297 1.03 -15.33 13.37
C PRO A 297 -0.38 -14.81 13.12
N GLU A 298 -1.12 -14.41 14.17
CA GLU A 298 -2.47 -13.87 14.10
C GLU A 298 -2.55 -12.47 13.47
N ASN A 299 -1.41 -11.78 13.35
CA ASN A 299 -1.32 -10.42 12.82
C ASN A 299 -1.15 -10.35 11.30
N TRP A 300 -0.99 -11.48 10.62
CA TRP A 300 -1.05 -11.56 9.16
C TRP A 300 -2.26 -12.37 8.71
N LYS A 301 -3.03 -11.82 7.77
CA LYS A 301 -4.08 -12.56 7.06
C LYS A 301 -4.14 -12.12 5.60
N LEU A 302 -4.14 -13.10 4.70
CA LEU A 302 -4.63 -12.97 3.33
C LEU A 302 -5.98 -13.67 3.23
N LEU A 303 -7.05 -12.90 2.97
CA LEU A 303 -8.38 -13.43 2.69
C LEU A 303 -8.66 -13.32 1.19
N ARG A 304 -9.03 -14.44 0.56
CA ARG A 304 -9.31 -14.52 -0.87
C ARG A 304 -10.78 -14.84 -1.12
N TYR A 305 -11.35 -14.20 -2.13
CA TYR A 305 -12.76 -14.30 -2.48
C TYR A 305 -12.91 -14.62 -3.96
N GLU A 306 -14.01 -15.26 -4.34
CA GLU A 306 -14.36 -15.52 -5.74
C GLU A 306 -14.91 -14.24 -6.41
N SER A 307 -14.06 -13.22 -6.50
CA SER A 307 -14.39 -11.91 -7.04
C SER A 307 -13.29 -11.41 -7.98
N ALA A 308 -13.66 -10.49 -8.87
CA ALA A 308 -12.73 -9.70 -9.67
C ALA A 308 -12.12 -8.56 -8.83
N HIS A 309 -11.61 -7.52 -9.50
CA HIS A 309 -11.02 -6.32 -8.87
C HIS A 309 -12.10 -5.42 -8.23
N LEU A 310 -12.70 -5.88 -7.14
CA LEU A 310 -13.76 -5.15 -6.42
C LEU A 310 -13.77 -5.55 -4.94
N GLU A 311 -14.29 -4.66 -4.10
CA GLU A 311 -14.52 -4.92 -2.69
C GLU A 311 -15.92 -5.53 -2.50
N THR A 312 -15.96 -6.77 -1.98
CA THR A 312 -17.22 -7.45 -1.67
C THR A 312 -17.76 -7.03 -0.29
N PRO A 313 -19.06 -7.30 0.00
CA PRO A 313 -19.61 -7.06 1.35
C PRO A 313 -18.84 -7.84 2.44
N GLU A 314 -18.40 -9.06 2.14
CA GLU A 314 -17.63 -9.90 3.06
C GLU A 314 -16.24 -9.31 3.33
N MET A 315 -15.58 -8.74 2.31
CA MET A 315 -14.34 -7.98 2.50
C MET A 315 -14.57 -6.79 3.42
N ARG A 316 -15.65 -6.02 3.23
CA ARG A 316 -16.00 -4.88 4.07
C ARG A 316 -16.21 -5.28 5.53
N GLU A 317 -16.86 -6.42 5.78
CA GLU A 317 -17.05 -6.93 7.15
C GLU A 317 -15.74 -7.42 7.78
N ALA A 318 -14.86 -8.06 6.99
CA ALA A 318 -13.52 -8.42 7.44
C ALA A 318 -12.69 -7.19 7.84
N ILE A 319 -12.77 -6.09 7.06
CA ILE A 319 -12.13 -4.82 7.39
C ILE A 319 -12.68 -4.25 8.70
N ARG A 320 -14.00 -4.23 8.86
CA ARG A 320 -14.66 -3.78 10.09
C ARG A 320 -14.12 -4.51 11.30
N THR A 321 -14.20 -5.83 11.28
CA THR A 321 -13.74 -6.70 12.36
C THR A 321 -12.27 -6.46 12.67
N TRP A 322 -11.43 -6.44 11.64
CA TRP A 322 -9.99 -6.27 11.79
C TRP A 322 -9.59 -4.94 12.41
N LEU A 323 -10.24 -3.84 11.98
CA LEU A 323 -9.97 -2.50 12.53
C LEU A 323 -10.44 -2.38 13.97
N VAL A 324 -11.68 -2.83 14.28
CA VAL A 324 -12.26 -2.71 15.63
C VAL A 324 -11.49 -3.54 16.66
N GLU A 325 -10.98 -4.70 16.28
CA GLU A 325 -10.21 -5.56 17.18
C GLU A 325 -8.79 -5.04 17.46
N ARG A 326 -8.24 -4.17 16.60
CA ARG A 326 -6.81 -3.81 16.62
C ARG A 326 -6.51 -2.32 16.78
N LEU A 327 -7.52 -1.46 16.73
CA LEU A 327 -7.47 -0.02 17.00
C LEU A 327 -8.28 0.34 18.23
#